data_bb8370698db97d6bcfcfee56695a8c25
#
_entry.id   bb8370698db97d6bcfcfee56695a8c25
#
_cell.length_a   1.000
_cell.length_b   1.000
_cell.length_c   1.000
_cell.angle_alpha   90.00
_cell.angle_beta   90.00
_cell.angle_gamma   90.00
#
_symmetry.space_group_name_H-M   'P 1'
#
loop_
_entity.id
_entity.type
_entity.pdbx_description
1 polymer ?
#
loop_
_entity_poly.entity_id
_entity_poly.type
_entity_poly.pdbx_seq_one_letter_code
_entity_poly.pdbx_strand_id
1 'polypeptide(L)'
;MRATRLAITLLAFLPSLFIIKADETELMEMRLVSDSLIYMIQSNVDCDGQKKFAELTFGDRGFNAGLLFATVTVKYSFCGFNPSKYIGFITIGDCLIFVDKSGLTYMDWFDYLPNKRIFHSTEVSARDGTACWNFILFSKTDIVLQSVSKGW
;
A
#
# COMPACT_ATOMS: atom_id res chain seq x y z
N MET A 1 -43.27 14.32 -26.60
CA MET A 1 -42.12 15.21 -26.89
C MET A 1 -41.26 15.55 -25.70
N ARG A 2 -41.80 15.75 -24.51
CA ARG A 2 -41.00 16.04 -23.32
C ARG A 2 -40.17 14.87 -22.77
N ALA A 3 -40.63 13.63 -22.95
CA ALA A 3 -39.92 12.45 -22.48
C ALA A 3 -38.67 12.13 -23.30
N THR A 4 -38.62 12.46 -24.59
CA THR A 4 -37.49 12.22 -25.48
C THR A 4 -36.30 13.15 -25.18
N ARG A 5 -36.54 14.37 -24.69
CA ARG A 5 -35.49 15.32 -24.32
C ARG A 5 -34.83 14.96 -23.00
N LEU A 6 -35.58 14.39 -22.04
CA LEU A 6 -35.02 13.92 -20.78
C LEU A 6 -34.11 12.71 -20.94
N ALA A 7 -34.44 11.79 -21.84
CA ALA A 7 -33.62 10.61 -22.12
C ALA A 7 -32.28 10.97 -22.75
N ILE A 8 -32.22 11.97 -23.61
CA ILE A 8 -30.96 12.45 -24.23
C ILE A 8 -30.05 13.13 -23.20
N THR A 9 -30.63 13.86 -22.23
CA THR A 9 -29.86 14.52 -21.15
C THR A 9 -29.23 13.49 -20.20
N LEU A 10 -29.93 12.41 -19.86
CA LEU A 10 -29.41 11.33 -19.03
C LEU A 10 -28.25 10.56 -19.70
N LEU A 11 -28.32 10.32 -21.00
CA LEU A 11 -27.26 9.66 -21.78
C LEU A 11 -25.99 10.51 -21.88
N ALA A 12 -26.10 11.85 -21.84
CA ALA A 12 -24.95 12.73 -21.87
C ALA A 12 -24.17 12.77 -20.54
N PHE A 13 -24.79 12.45 -19.40
CA PHE A 13 -24.11 12.39 -18.10
C PHE A 13 -23.35 11.10 -17.85
N LEU A 14 -23.76 9.97 -18.41
CA LEU A 14 -23.15 8.66 -18.20
C LEU A 14 -21.67 8.58 -18.67
N PRO A 15 -21.28 9.08 -19.84
CA PRO A 15 -19.88 9.07 -20.26
C PRO A 15 -18.96 9.89 -19.38
N SER A 16 -19.45 11.00 -18.83
CA SER A 16 -18.65 11.88 -17.94
C SER A 16 -18.34 11.21 -16.59
N LEU A 17 -19.24 10.41 -16.05
CA LEU A 17 -19.02 9.65 -14.81
C LEU A 17 -17.99 8.54 -14.99
N PHE A 18 -17.93 7.89 -16.15
CA PHE A 18 -16.93 6.87 -16.44
C PHE A 18 -15.53 7.45 -16.62
N ILE A 19 -15.37 8.64 -17.17
CA ILE A 19 -14.09 9.32 -17.38
C ILE A 19 -13.48 9.78 -16.04
N ILE A 20 -14.30 10.27 -15.10
CA ILE A 20 -13.84 10.74 -13.77
C ILE A 20 -13.28 9.59 -12.93
N LYS A 21 -13.76 8.35 -13.11
CA LYS A 21 -13.34 7.18 -12.33
C LYS A 21 -12.07 6.49 -12.83
N ALA A 22 -11.56 6.85 -14.03
CA ALA A 22 -10.41 6.18 -14.63
C ALA A 22 -9.11 6.37 -13.84
N ASP A 23 -8.96 7.51 -13.13
CA ASP A 23 -7.78 7.86 -12.35
C ASP A 23 -7.96 7.68 -10.84
N GLU A 24 -9.06 7.08 -10.42
CA GLU A 24 -9.41 6.87 -9.03
C GLU A 24 -9.47 5.40 -8.69
N THR A 25 -8.93 5.05 -7.54
CA THR A 25 -9.05 3.70 -6.98
C THR A 25 -9.42 3.79 -5.51
N GLU A 26 -10.45 3.07 -5.13
CA GLU A 26 -10.87 2.91 -3.75
C GLU A 26 -10.08 1.77 -3.12
N LEU A 27 -9.37 2.06 -2.03
CA LEU A 27 -8.62 1.08 -1.25
C LEU A 27 -9.19 0.99 0.16
N MET A 28 -9.24 -0.23 0.67
CA MET A 28 -9.63 -0.50 2.04
C MET A 28 -8.46 -0.27 2.99
N GLU A 29 -8.76 0.28 4.16
CA GLU A 29 -7.80 0.32 5.24
C GLU A 29 -7.66 -1.06 5.87
N MET A 30 -6.42 -1.43 6.13
CA MET A 30 -6.07 -2.67 6.81
C MET A 30 -5.22 -2.36 8.04
N ARG A 31 -5.15 -3.31 8.96
CA ARG A 31 -4.30 -3.25 10.13
C ARG A 31 -3.42 -4.50 10.18
N LEU A 32 -2.13 -4.31 10.44
CA LEU A 32 -1.24 -5.44 10.74
C LEU A 32 -1.62 -6.04 12.09
N VAL A 33 -1.75 -7.36 12.14
CA VAL A 33 -2.01 -8.08 13.39
C VAL A 33 -0.75 -8.34 14.20
N SER A 34 0.42 -8.23 13.58
CA SER A 34 1.70 -8.40 14.24
C SER A 34 2.16 -7.09 14.89
N ASP A 35 2.08 -7.02 16.21
CA ASP A 35 2.60 -5.87 16.97
C ASP A 35 4.12 -5.75 16.80
N SER A 36 4.80 -6.87 16.65
CA SER A 36 6.26 -6.88 16.41
C SER A 36 6.62 -6.25 15.08
N LEU A 37 5.88 -6.53 14.01
CA LEU A 37 6.13 -5.90 12.71
C LEU A 37 5.80 -4.41 12.75
N ILE A 38 4.70 -4.03 13.39
CA ILE A 38 4.35 -2.61 13.59
C ILE A 38 5.48 -1.89 14.32
N TYR A 39 5.97 -2.45 15.41
CA TYR A 39 7.07 -1.88 16.17
C TYR A 39 8.34 -1.74 15.33
N MET A 40 8.69 -2.76 14.56
CA MET A 40 9.88 -2.74 13.70
C MET A 40 9.78 -1.68 12.60
N ILE A 41 8.60 -1.52 12.00
CA ILE A 41 8.35 -0.46 11.01
C ILE A 41 8.43 0.92 11.67
N GLN A 42 7.76 1.13 12.79
CA GLN A 42 7.80 2.41 13.52
C GLN A 42 9.20 2.80 13.96
N SER A 43 10.01 1.83 14.37
CA SER A 43 11.35 2.07 14.90
C SER A 43 12.41 2.33 13.81
N ASN A 44 12.19 1.84 12.59
CA ASN A 44 13.22 1.83 11.54
C ASN A 44 12.84 2.65 10.32
N VAL A 45 11.58 2.64 9.90
CA VAL A 45 11.16 3.32 8.69
C VAL A 45 10.96 4.80 8.96
N ASP A 46 11.74 5.61 8.25
CA ASP A 46 11.66 7.06 8.33
C ASP A 46 10.59 7.57 7.35
N CYS A 47 9.48 8.03 7.91
CA CYS A 47 8.40 8.64 7.15
C CYS A 47 8.33 10.17 7.32
N ASP A 48 9.34 10.75 7.93
CA ASP A 48 9.43 12.20 8.11
C ASP A 48 9.62 12.90 6.77
N GLY A 49 9.07 14.10 6.68
CA GLY A 49 9.14 14.93 5.51
C GLY A 49 7.79 15.14 4.83
N GLN A 50 7.81 15.73 3.65
CA GLN A 50 6.59 16.18 2.95
C GLN A 50 5.74 15.03 2.39
N LYS A 51 6.32 13.86 2.19
CA LYS A 51 5.64 12.71 1.60
C LYS A 51 5.79 11.50 2.50
N LYS A 52 4.72 11.21 3.21
CA LYS A 52 4.65 10.16 4.22
C LYS A 52 4.05 8.86 3.64
N PHE A 53 4.42 8.55 2.41
CA PHE A 53 3.92 7.37 1.71
C PHE A 53 5.04 6.35 1.54
N ALA A 54 4.70 5.09 1.75
CA ALA A 54 5.58 3.96 1.52
C ALA A 54 4.82 2.83 0.84
N GLU A 55 5.54 1.82 0.39
CA GLU A 55 4.98 0.60 -0.20
C GLU A 55 5.50 -0.60 0.56
N LEU A 56 4.63 -1.55 0.86
CA LEU A 56 4.96 -2.79 1.53
C LEU A 56 4.79 -3.97 0.57
N THR A 57 5.85 -4.76 0.44
CA THR A 57 5.91 -5.93 -0.43
C THR A 57 6.38 -7.13 0.38
N PHE A 58 5.68 -8.25 0.28
CA PHE A 58 6.14 -9.52 0.81
C PHE A 58 6.99 -10.24 -0.24
N GLY A 59 8.13 -10.74 0.19
CA GLY A 59 8.97 -11.61 -0.62
C GLY A 59 8.58 -13.07 -0.51
N ASP A 60 9.23 -13.89 -1.32
CA ASP A 60 9.04 -15.33 -1.30
C ASP A 60 9.49 -15.94 0.02
N ARG A 61 8.80 -17.02 0.40
CA ARG A 61 9.20 -17.81 1.56
C ARG A 61 10.51 -18.52 1.27
N GLY A 62 11.44 -18.42 2.20
CA GLY A 62 12.71 -19.10 2.15
C GLY A 62 12.87 -20.10 3.28
N PHE A 63 13.91 -20.92 3.20
CA PHE A 63 14.25 -21.89 4.20
C PHE A 63 15.73 -21.74 4.56
N ASN A 64 16.00 -21.48 5.83
CA ASN A 64 17.37 -21.31 6.30
C ASN A 64 17.54 -22.01 7.66
N ALA A 65 18.56 -22.87 7.76
CA ALA A 65 18.88 -23.62 8.99
C ALA A 65 17.68 -24.37 9.57
N GLY A 66 16.81 -24.92 8.72
CA GLY A 66 15.60 -25.63 9.16
C GLY A 66 14.42 -24.76 9.54
N LEU A 67 14.54 -23.44 9.41
CA LEU A 67 13.48 -22.49 9.72
C LEU A 67 12.86 -21.90 8.46
N LEU A 68 11.53 -21.93 8.39
CA LEU A 68 10.79 -21.23 7.36
C LEU A 68 10.73 -19.74 7.71
N PHE A 69 11.04 -18.91 6.73
CA PHE A 69 10.95 -17.47 6.91
C PHE A 69 10.28 -16.81 5.69
N ALA A 70 9.72 -15.65 5.91
CA ALA A 70 9.27 -14.74 4.86
C ALA A 70 10.05 -13.44 4.95
N THR A 71 10.02 -12.66 3.89
CA THR A 71 10.61 -11.33 3.90
C THR A 71 9.53 -10.27 3.67
N VAL A 72 9.71 -9.11 4.29
CA VAL A 72 8.92 -7.92 4.02
C VAL A 72 9.85 -6.79 3.66
N THR A 73 9.51 -6.09 2.60
CA THR A 73 10.23 -4.88 2.17
C THR A 73 9.29 -3.69 2.31
N VAL A 74 9.76 -2.63 2.96
CA VAL A 74 9.10 -1.33 3.00
C VAL A 74 9.99 -0.35 2.24
N LYS A 75 9.43 0.35 1.27
CA LYS A 75 10.16 1.32 0.45
C LYS A 75 9.31 2.54 0.15
N TYR A 76 9.95 3.67 -0.15
CA TYR A 76 9.27 4.91 -0.54
C TYR A 76 9.83 5.53 -1.82
N SER A 77 10.14 4.73 -2.80
CA SER A 77 10.46 5.22 -4.14
C SER A 77 9.36 4.83 -5.12
N PHE A 78 8.72 5.80 -5.72
CA PHE A 78 7.65 5.58 -6.69
C PHE A 78 8.06 6.11 -8.06
N CYS A 79 8.11 5.23 -9.05
CA CYS A 79 8.30 5.59 -10.47
C CYS A 79 6.98 5.86 -11.19
N GLY A 80 5.95 6.21 -10.48
CA GLY A 80 4.59 6.38 -10.95
C GLY A 80 3.64 5.63 -10.03
N PHE A 81 2.79 6.38 -9.37
CA PHE A 81 1.83 5.82 -8.44
C PHE A 81 0.61 5.32 -9.20
N ASN A 82 0.28 4.04 -9.03
CA ASN A 82 -0.93 3.45 -9.58
C ASN A 82 -1.67 2.71 -8.46
N PRO A 83 -2.76 3.29 -7.92
CA PRO A 83 -3.51 2.70 -6.83
C PRO A 83 -4.04 1.29 -7.11
N SER A 84 -4.28 0.94 -8.38
CA SER A 84 -4.77 -0.38 -8.77
C SER A 84 -3.80 -1.52 -8.51
N LYS A 85 -2.53 -1.23 -8.23
CA LYS A 85 -1.52 -2.23 -7.88
C LYS A 85 -1.65 -2.75 -6.45
N TYR A 86 -2.46 -2.11 -5.62
CA TYR A 86 -2.51 -2.36 -4.20
C TYR A 86 -3.80 -3.04 -3.79
N ILE A 87 -3.72 -3.87 -2.76
CA ILE A 87 -4.88 -4.54 -2.15
C ILE A 87 -5.49 -3.73 -1.01
N GLY A 88 -4.76 -2.75 -0.51
CA GLY A 88 -5.21 -1.91 0.58
C GLY A 88 -4.07 -1.03 1.09
N PHE A 89 -4.32 -0.34 2.17
CA PHE A 89 -3.33 0.50 2.82
C PHE A 89 -3.38 0.34 4.34
N ILE A 90 -2.25 0.58 4.99
CA ILE A 90 -2.12 0.62 6.45
C ILE A 90 -1.57 1.96 6.88
N THR A 91 -1.94 2.40 8.07
CA THR A 91 -1.39 3.61 8.68
C THR A 91 -0.61 3.23 9.92
N ILE A 92 0.67 3.55 9.94
CA ILE A 92 1.56 3.33 11.08
C ILE A 92 2.21 4.67 11.45
N GLY A 93 1.79 5.25 12.55
CA GLY A 93 2.21 6.60 12.92
C GLY A 93 1.83 7.61 11.83
N ASP A 94 2.79 8.36 11.34
CA ASP A 94 2.60 9.31 10.24
C ASP A 94 2.76 8.70 8.84
N CYS A 95 3.06 7.42 8.78
CA CYS A 95 3.30 6.69 7.53
C CYS A 95 2.01 6.10 7.01
N LEU A 96 1.66 6.40 5.76
CA LEU A 96 0.65 5.68 5.02
C LEU A 96 1.37 4.71 4.09
N ILE A 97 1.09 3.42 4.25
CA ILE A 97 1.81 2.34 3.57
C ILE A 97 0.84 1.58 2.68
N PHE A 98 1.11 1.55 1.39
CA PHE A 98 0.34 0.78 0.43
C PHE A 98 0.82 -0.67 0.42
N VAL A 99 -0.11 -1.60 0.53
CA VAL A 99 0.19 -3.03 0.48
C VAL A 99 -0.06 -3.54 -0.93
N ASP A 100 0.95 -4.06 -1.57
CA ASP A 100 0.83 -4.56 -2.92
C ASP A 100 0.20 -5.97 -2.98
N LYS A 101 0.05 -6.51 -4.17
CA LYS A 101 -0.62 -7.80 -4.40
C LYS A 101 0.13 -9.00 -3.82
N SER A 102 1.40 -8.86 -3.45
CA SER A 102 2.13 -9.88 -2.71
C SER A 102 1.51 -10.19 -1.35
N GLY A 103 0.80 -9.23 -0.76
CA GLY A 103 0.06 -9.40 0.49
C GLY A 103 -1.10 -10.39 0.40
N LEU A 104 -1.56 -10.76 -0.80
CA LEU A 104 -2.66 -11.72 -0.96
C LEU A 104 -2.35 -13.11 -0.39
N THR A 105 -1.08 -13.51 -0.39
CA THR A 105 -0.65 -14.78 0.22
C THR A 105 -0.37 -14.67 1.71
N TYR A 106 -0.48 -13.47 2.27
CA TYR A 106 -0.21 -13.16 3.67
C TYR A 106 -1.39 -12.47 4.34
N MET A 107 -2.62 -12.81 3.94
CA MET A 107 -3.83 -12.17 4.45
C MET A 107 -4.05 -12.43 5.95
N ASP A 108 -3.47 -13.48 6.49
CA ASP A 108 -3.48 -13.76 7.95
C ASP A 108 -2.63 -12.78 8.77
N TRP A 109 -1.87 -11.91 8.11
CA TRP A 109 -1.13 -10.81 8.74
C TRP A 109 -1.94 -9.52 8.84
N PHE A 110 -3.14 -9.50 8.28
CA PHE A 110 -3.97 -8.30 8.21
C PHE A 110 -5.38 -8.54 8.72
N ASP A 111 -5.95 -7.52 9.36
CA ASP A 111 -7.39 -7.36 9.56
C ASP A 111 -7.88 -6.23 8.68
N TYR A 112 -9.05 -6.41 8.05
CA TYR A 112 -9.71 -5.32 7.35
C TYR A 112 -10.42 -4.41 8.34
N LEU A 113 -10.27 -3.10 8.16
CA LEU A 113 -11.02 -2.08 8.87
C LEU A 113 -12.20 -1.61 8.01
N PRO A 114 -13.26 -1.06 8.62
CA PRO A 114 -14.44 -0.60 7.88
C PRO A 114 -14.23 0.71 7.12
N ASN A 115 -13.01 1.18 7.02
CA ASN A 115 -12.66 2.44 6.37
C ASN A 115 -12.19 2.21 4.94
N LYS A 116 -12.63 3.08 4.05
CA LYS A 116 -12.20 3.10 2.64
C LYS A 116 -11.72 4.51 2.31
N ARG A 117 -10.74 4.59 1.43
CA ARG A 117 -10.25 5.86 0.91
C ARG A 117 -10.06 5.77 -0.61
N ILE A 118 -10.47 6.81 -1.30
CA ILE A 118 -10.25 6.96 -2.73
C ILE A 118 -8.91 7.64 -2.93
N PHE A 119 -8.04 7.01 -3.72
CA PHE A 119 -6.74 7.55 -4.11
C PHE A 119 -6.74 7.91 -5.58
N HIS A 120 -6.18 9.07 -5.89
CA HIS A 120 -5.94 9.52 -7.24
C HIS A 120 -4.51 9.19 -7.66
N SER A 121 -4.31 8.88 -8.92
CA SER A 121 -2.99 8.56 -9.46
C SER A 121 -1.97 9.70 -9.30
N THR A 122 -2.44 10.92 -9.10
CA THR A 122 -1.61 12.13 -8.95
C THR A 122 -1.26 12.49 -7.50
N GLU A 123 -1.84 11.81 -6.50
CA GLU A 123 -1.62 12.16 -5.08
C GLU A 123 -0.20 11.88 -4.61
N VAL A 124 0.42 10.86 -5.16
CA VAL A 124 1.75 10.43 -4.77
C VAL A 124 2.71 10.68 -5.92
N SER A 125 3.60 11.61 -5.73
CA SER A 125 4.68 11.89 -6.68
C SER A 125 5.98 11.25 -6.23
N ALA A 126 6.92 11.02 -7.17
CA ALA A 126 8.24 10.53 -6.87
C ALA A 126 8.95 11.44 -5.86
N ARG A 127 9.62 10.82 -4.90
CA ARG A 127 10.49 11.53 -3.95
C ARG A 127 11.87 11.67 -4.53
N ASP A 128 12.58 12.69 -4.09
CA ASP A 128 14.02 12.77 -4.26
C ASP A 128 14.66 11.72 -3.36
N GLY A 129 15.41 10.83 -3.96
CA GLY A 129 16.03 9.72 -3.26
C GLY A 129 15.11 8.52 -3.08
N THR A 130 15.73 7.43 -2.66
CA THR A 130 15.09 6.15 -2.39
C THR A 130 15.48 5.63 -1.03
N ALA A 131 14.60 4.91 -0.39
CA ALA A 131 14.93 4.16 0.81
C ALA A 131 14.17 2.84 0.83
N CYS A 132 14.82 1.81 1.33
CA CYS A 132 14.29 0.47 1.38
C CYS A 132 14.74 -0.20 2.68
N TRP A 133 13.79 -0.78 3.39
CA TRP A 133 14.01 -1.54 4.61
C TRP A 133 13.53 -2.97 4.39
N ASN A 134 14.41 -3.93 4.62
CA ASN A 134 14.09 -5.34 4.46
C ASN A 134 14.06 -6.01 5.84
N PHE A 135 12.96 -6.70 6.12
CA PHE A 135 12.76 -7.45 7.35
C PHE A 135 12.63 -8.93 7.06
N ILE A 136 13.14 -9.75 7.96
CA ILE A 136 12.92 -11.20 7.96
C ILE A 136 11.86 -11.53 9.00
N LEU A 137 10.85 -12.26 8.58
CA LEU A 137 9.72 -12.68 9.38
C LEU A 137 9.85 -14.18 9.68
N PHE A 138 10.30 -14.54 10.88
CA PHE A 138 10.29 -15.93 11.32
C PHE A 138 8.94 -16.35 11.88
N SER A 139 8.26 -15.41 12.51
CA SER A 139 6.88 -15.53 13.00
C SER A 139 6.28 -14.14 13.17
N LYS A 140 5.02 -14.06 13.57
CA LYS A 140 4.38 -12.76 13.88
C LYS A 140 4.98 -12.05 15.10
N THR A 141 5.80 -12.75 15.88
CA THR A 141 6.46 -12.22 17.07
C THR A 141 8.00 -12.20 16.98
N ASP A 142 8.56 -12.79 15.94
CA ASP A 142 10.01 -12.89 15.73
C ASP A 142 10.39 -12.29 14.38
N ILE A 143 10.81 -11.04 14.40
CA ILE A 143 11.08 -10.24 13.22
C ILE A 143 12.41 -9.51 13.39
N VAL A 144 13.23 -9.56 12.36
CA VAL A 144 14.56 -8.98 12.36
C VAL A 144 14.72 -8.04 11.17
N LEU A 145 15.31 -6.87 11.40
CA LEU A 145 15.74 -5.99 10.33
C LEU A 145 16.99 -6.60 9.65
N GLN A 146 16.88 -6.95 8.39
CA GLN A 146 17.96 -7.55 7.61
C GLN A 146 18.88 -6.50 7.00
N SER A 147 18.32 -5.49 6.36
CA SER A 147 19.11 -4.47 5.67
C SER A 147 18.34 -3.17 5.51
N VAL A 148 19.09 -2.09 5.40
CA VAL A 148 18.58 -0.77 5.05
C VAL A 148 19.44 -0.26 3.89
N SER A 149 18.80 0.19 2.81
CA SER A 149 19.48 0.88 1.73
C SER A 149 18.84 2.24 1.50
N LYS A 150 19.68 3.26 1.30
CA LYS A 150 19.26 4.62 0.98
C LYS A 150 20.09 5.10 -0.20
N GLY A 151 19.42 5.72 -1.17
CA GLY A 151 20.07 6.28 -2.37
C GLY A 151 19.45 7.61 -2.73
N TRP A 152 20.15 8.35 -3.56
CA TRP A 152 19.74 9.68 -4.04
C TRP A 152 19.56 9.69 -5.55
#